data_bf24978d0c9636d9c46f236d2ecc8885
#
_entry.id   bf24978d0c9636d9c46f236d2ecc8885
#
_cell.length_a   1.000
_cell.length_b   1.000
_cell.length_c   1.000
_cell.angle_alpha   90.00
_cell.angle_beta   90.00
_cell.angle_gamma   90.00
#
_symmetry.space_group_name_H-M   'P 1'
#
loop_
_entity.id
_entity.type
_entity.pdbx_description
1 polymer ?
#
loop_
_entity_poly.entity_id
_entity_poly.type
_entity_poly.pdbx_seq_one_letter_code
_entity_poly.pdbx_strand_id
1 'polypeptide(L)'
;MPTPDTKLLQGTLDMLILKALSAGPLHGYGIGQRIVQMSDDVLRVEEGSLYPALYRIERQGWLTSEWGVSENNLRAKFYKLTRAGRRQLQVEEENWGRLADAVFKVMRTA
;
A
#
# COMPACT_ATOMS: atom_id res chain seq x y z
N MET A 1 -17.55 -10.94 -19.09
CA MET A 1 -16.90 -9.65 -18.98
C MET A 1 -15.58 -9.78 -18.21
N PRO A 2 -14.51 -9.33 -18.79
CA PRO A 2 -13.25 -9.42 -18.08
C PRO A 2 -13.29 -8.53 -16.84
N THR A 3 -12.76 -9.05 -15.76
CA THR A 3 -12.55 -8.25 -14.57
C THR A 3 -11.65 -7.08 -14.95
N PRO A 4 -11.91 -5.87 -14.49
CA PRO A 4 -10.95 -4.79 -14.69
C PRO A 4 -9.58 -5.28 -14.24
N ASP A 5 -8.56 -4.97 -15.02
CA ASP A 5 -7.22 -5.30 -14.62
C ASP A 5 -6.86 -4.40 -13.44
N THR A 6 -7.00 -4.96 -12.24
CA THR A 6 -6.67 -4.26 -11.01
C THR A 6 -5.24 -4.52 -10.59
N LYS A 7 -4.43 -5.06 -11.50
CA LYS A 7 -3.03 -5.34 -11.24
C LYS A 7 -2.30 -4.03 -11.01
N LEU A 8 -1.92 -3.81 -9.77
CA LEU A 8 -1.23 -2.59 -9.39
C LEU A 8 0.23 -2.65 -9.82
N LEU A 9 0.71 -1.56 -10.38
CA LEU A 9 2.13 -1.39 -10.62
C LEU A 9 2.85 -1.39 -9.27
N GLN A 10 4.11 -1.85 -9.27
CA GLN A 10 4.89 -1.99 -8.05
C GLN A 10 4.92 -0.70 -7.23
N GLY A 11 5.20 0.44 -7.87
CA GLY A 11 5.28 1.72 -7.17
C GLY A 11 3.94 2.13 -6.55
N THR A 12 2.84 1.87 -7.26
CA THR A 12 1.51 2.18 -6.75
C THR A 12 1.18 1.34 -5.51
N LEU A 13 1.49 0.04 -5.57
CA LEU A 13 1.25 -0.83 -4.42
C LEU A 13 2.07 -0.38 -3.20
N ASP A 14 3.33 -0.04 -3.41
CA ASP A 14 4.21 0.42 -2.33
C ASP A 14 3.63 1.67 -1.64
N MET A 15 3.15 2.63 -2.43
CA MET A 15 2.51 3.83 -1.90
C MET A 15 1.27 3.50 -1.07
N LEU A 16 0.44 2.60 -1.56
CA LEU A 16 -0.79 2.21 -0.86
C LEU A 16 -0.50 1.49 0.45
N ILE A 17 0.54 0.68 0.49
CA ILE A 17 0.98 0.02 1.72
C ILE A 17 1.41 1.06 2.74
N LEU A 18 2.24 2.01 2.34
CA LEU A 18 2.68 3.07 3.24
C LEU A 18 1.48 3.85 3.80
N LYS A 19 0.51 4.15 2.94
CA LYS A 19 -0.69 4.88 3.36
C LYS A 19 -1.54 4.06 4.32
N ALA A 20 -1.70 2.77 4.06
CA ALA A 20 -2.47 1.90 4.94
C ALA A 20 -1.90 1.86 6.36
N LEU A 21 -0.58 2.00 6.49
CA LEU A 21 0.09 1.96 7.78
C LEU A 21 0.21 3.33 8.45
N SER A 22 -0.26 4.39 7.80
CA SER A 22 -0.13 5.75 8.35
C SER A 22 -0.93 5.95 9.64
N ALA A 23 -1.99 5.17 9.85
CA ALA A 23 -2.84 5.27 11.03
C ALA A 23 -2.38 4.36 12.18
N GLY A 24 -1.45 3.45 11.94
CA GLY A 24 -0.95 2.55 12.96
C GLY A 24 -0.51 1.21 12.41
N PRO A 25 0.08 0.37 13.25
CA PRO A 25 0.59 -0.94 12.82
C PRO A 25 -0.52 -1.88 12.36
N LEU A 26 -0.21 -2.71 11.37
CA LEU A 26 -1.09 -3.76 10.87
C LEU A 26 -0.25 -4.96 10.43
N HIS A 27 -0.83 -6.15 10.53
CA HIS A 27 -0.24 -7.32 9.89
C HIS A 27 -0.59 -7.32 8.39
N GLY A 28 0.07 -8.21 7.61
CA GLY A 28 -0.07 -8.21 6.15
C GLY A 28 -1.51 -8.33 5.68
N TYR A 29 -2.27 -9.25 6.26
CA TYR A 29 -3.67 -9.41 5.89
C TYR A 29 -4.48 -8.13 6.15
N GLY A 30 -4.23 -7.49 7.28
CA GLY A 30 -4.90 -6.23 7.63
C GLY A 30 -4.56 -5.09 6.69
N ILE A 31 -3.32 -5.04 6.20
CA ILE A 31 -2.91 -4.05 5.21
C ILE A 31 -3.72 -4.23 3.93
N GLY A 32 -3.79 -5.47 3.43
CA GLY A 32 -4.55 -5.77 2.21
C GLY A 32 -6.02 -5.41 2.36
N GLN A 33 -6.63 -5.80 3.48
CA GLN A 33 -8.03 -5.47 3.75
C GLN A 33 -8.27 -3.96 3.80
N ARG A 34 -7.37 -3.23 4.43
CA ARG A 34 -7.52 -1.78 4.54
C ARG A 34 -7.48 -1.11 3.18
N ILE A 35 -6.59 -1.55 2.29
CA ILE A 35 -6.53 -1.00 0.94
C ILE A 35 -7.84 -1.26 0.19
N VAL A 36 -8.38 -2.47 0.30
CA VAL A 36 -9.67 -2.80 -0.33
C VAL A 36 -10.77 -1.90 0.21
N GLN A 37 -10.86 -1.76 1.53
CA GLN A 37 -11.89 -0.94 2.18
C GLN A 37 -11.77 0.53 1.80
N MET A 38 -10.56 1.07 1.83
CA MET A 38 -10.34 2.49 1.53
C MET A 38 -10.63 2.84 0.07
N SER A 39 -10.59 1.86 -0.81
CA SER A 39 -10.89 2.06 -2.24
C SER A 39 -12.30 1.62 -2.61
N ASP A 40 -13.16 1.41 -1.64
CA ASP A 40 -14.55 0.97 -1.85
C ASP A 40 -14.60 -0.29 -2.73
N ASP A 41 -13.75 -1.26 -2.42
CA ASP A 41 -13.63 -2.55 -3.09
C ASP A 41 -13.14 -2.49 -4.54
N VAL A 42 -12.66 -1.33 -4.97
CA VAL A 42 -12.14 -1.18 -6.35
C VAL A 42 -10.76 -1.80 -6.50
N LEU A 43 -9.87 -1.54 -5.54
CA LEU A 43 -8.51 -2.07 -5.59
C LEU A 43 -8.43 -3.37 -4.80
N ARG A 44 -7.76 -4.35 -5.39
CA ARG A 44 -7.51 -5.62 -4.72
C ARG A 44 -6.02 -5.88 -4.68
N VAL A 45 -5.59 -6.44 -3.55
CA VAL A 45 -4.17 -6.72 -3.33
C VAL A 45 -4.00 -8.22 -3.20
N GLU A 46 -3.28 -8.81 -4.12
CA GLU A 46 -2.99 -10.23 -4.09
C GLU A 46 -1.82 -10.51 -3.15
N GLU A 47 -1.92 -11.60 -2.38
CA GLU A 47 -0.86 -12.01 -1.46
C GLU A 47 0.48 -12.20 -2.18
N GLY A 48 0.44 -12.73 -3.40
CA GLY A 48 1.64 -12.93 -4.20
C GLY A 48 2.39 -11.65 -4.51
N SER A 49 1.72 -10.50 -4.48
CA SER A 49 2.34 -9.19 -4.67
C SER A 49 2.62 -8.49 -3.35
N LEU A 50 1.75 -8.69 -2.37
CA LEU A 50 1.80 -7.99 -1.09
C LEU A 50 3.06 -8.31 -0.29
N TYR A 51 3.33 -9.60 -0.07
CA TYR A 51 4.44 -9.98 0.80
C TYR A 51 5.80 -9.65 0.22
N PRO A 52 6.06 -9.85 -1.09
CA PRO A 52 7.29 -9.34 -1.68
C PRO A 52 7.44 -7.83 -1.57
N ALA A 53 6.32 -7.08 -1.69
CA ALA A 53 6.35 -5.63 -1.52
C ALA A 53 6.72 -5.23 -0.09
N LEU A 54 6.13 -5.88 0.91
CA LEU A 54 6.44 -5.62 2.31
C LEU A 54 7.93 -5.87 2.60
N TYR A 55 8.47 -6.97 2.07
CA TYR A 55 9.88 -7.28 2.23
C TYR A 55 10.75 -6.19 1.62
N ARG A 56 10.42 -5.77 0.41
CA ARG A 56 11.17 -4.75 -0.33
C ARG A 56 11.15 -3.40 0.40
N ILE A 57 9.98 -2.99 0.88
CA ILE A 57 9.78 -1.73 1.58
C ILE A 57 10.51 -1.74 2.92
N GLU A 58 10.44 -2.87 3.62
CA GLU A 58 11.17 -3.01 4.89
C GLU A 58 12.67 -2.91 4.67
N ARG A 59 13.18 -3.48 3.59
CA ARG A 59 14.60 -3.39 3.25
C ARG A 59 15.04 -1.97 2.92
N GLN A 60 14.12 -1.13 2.47
CA GLN A 60 14.41 0.29 2.24
C GLN A 60 14.48 1.09 3.54
N GLY A 61 14.09 0.48 4.66
CA GLY A 61 14.07 1.18 5.93
C GLY A 61 12.80 2.00 6.14
N TRP A 62 11.78 1.81 5.32
CA TRP A 62 10.52 2.55 5.42
C TRP A 62 9.52 1.88 6.35
N LEU A 63 9.71 0.61 6.65
CA LEU A 63 8.91 -0.15 7.61
C LEU A 63 9.82 -0.86 8.60
N THR A 64 9.30 -1.07 9.80
CA THR A 64 9.83 -2.06 10.74
C THR A 64 8.74 -3.09 10.97
N SER A 65 9.12 -4.23 11.49
CA SER A 65 8.18 -5.30 11.78
C SER A 65 8.53 -5.99 13.08
N GLU A 66 7.51 -6.53 13.73
CA GLU A 66 7.69 -7.36 14.90
C GLU A 66 6.57 -8.39 14.98
N TRP A 67 6.86 -9.51 15.62
CA TRP A 67 5.86 -10.55 15.81
C TRP A 67 4.91 -10.17 16.94
N GLY A 68 3.63 -10.46 16.73
CA GLY A 68 2.60 -10.23 17.71
C GLY A 68 1.48 -11.24 17.52
N VAL A 69 0.35 -10.97 18.16
CA VAL A 69 -0.82 -11.84 18.10
C VAL A 69 -1.97 -11.07 17.48
N SER A 70 -2.56 -11.63 16.43
CA SER A 70 -3.69 -11.02 15.75
C SER A 70 -4.96 -11.18 16.59
N GLU A 71 -6.02 -10.48 16.18
CA GLU A 71 -7.32 -10.56 16.84
C GLU A 71 -7.92 -11.97 16.82
N ASN A 72 -7.47 -12.82 15.89
CA ASN A 72 -7.90 -14.22 15.86
C ASN A 72 -7.00 -15.13 16.69
N ASN A 73 -6.18 -14.55 17.56
CA ASN A 73 -5.25 -15.25 18.42
C ASN A 73 -4.22 -16.05 17.63
N LEU A 74 -3.87 -15.59 16.44
CA LEU A 74 -2.85 -16.20 15.59
C LEU A 74 -1.60 -15.33 15.62
N ARG A 75 -0.43 -15.99 15.58
CA ARG A 75 0.84 -15.29 15.51
C ARG A 75 0.97 -14.62 14.16
N ALA A 76 1.28 -13.34 14.15
CA ALA A 76 1.38 -12.55 12.93
C ALA A 76 2.49 -11.52 13.03
N LYS A 77 3.07 -11.18 11.89
CA LYS A 77 4.08 -10.15 11.79
C LYS A 77 3.39 -8.81 11.54
N PHE A 78 3.58 -7.87 12.45
CA PHE A 78 3.00 -6.54 12.37
C PHE A 78 4.01 -5.56 11.81
N TYR A 79 3.58 -4.74 10.88
CA TYR A 79 4.40 -3.74 10.21
C TYR A 79 4.02 -2.35 10.67
N LYS A 80 5.00 -1.47 10.72
CA LYS A 80 4.81 -0.11 11.20
C LYS A 80 5.70 0.83 10.38
N LEU A 81 5.20 2.03 10.07
CA LEU A 81 6.00 3.04 9.38
C LEU A 81 7.13 3.54 10.25
N THR A 82 8.31 3.69 9.64
CA THR A 82 9.39 4.42 10.24
C THR A 82 9.24 5.92 9.93
N ARG A 83 10.09 6.74 10.53
CA ARG A 83 10.15 8.17 10.18
C ARG A 83 10.48 8.33 8.69
N ALA A 84 11.43 7.56 8.18
CA ALA A 84 11.78 7.56 6.77
C ALA A 84 10.60 7.14 5.89
N GLY A 85 9.81 6.16 6.36
CA GLY A 85 8.61 5.72 5.65
C GLY A 85 7.55 6.79 5.55
N ARG A 86 7.38 7.59 6.60
CA ARG A 86 6.43 8.70 6.58
C ARG A 86 6.87 9.78 5.58
N ARG A 87 8.15 10.07 5.51
CA ARG A 87 8.68 11.00 4.51
C ARG A 87 8.50 10.45 3.10
N GLN A 88 8.75 9.16 2.92
CA GLN A 88 8.59 8.53 1.63
C GLN A 88 7.13 8.54 1.16
N LEU A 89 6.20 8.32 2.07
CA LEU A 89 4.78 8.41 1.75
C LEU A 89 4.44 9.80 1.19
N GLN A 90 4.95 10.84 1.82
CA GLN A 90 4.70 12.20 1.37
C GLN A 90 5.25 12.44 -0.04
N VAL A 91 6.44 11.96 -0.32
CA VAL A 91 7.05 12.04 -1.66
C VAL A 91 6.20 11.31 -2.69
N GLU A 92 5.75 10.10 -2.35
CA GLU A 92 4.91 9.30 -3.24
C GLU A 92 3.57 9.97 -3.52
N GLU A 93 2.95 10.54 -2.49
CA GLU A 93 1.67 11.25 -2.67
C GLU A 93 1.80 12.43 -3.61
N GLU A 94 2.88 13.21 -3.46
CA GLU A 94 3.12 14.36 -4.33
C GLU A 94 3.37 13.94 -5.77
N ASN A 95 4.20 12.92 -5.96
CA ASN A 95 4.51 12.41 -7.31
C ASN A 95 3.26 11.85 -7.98
N TRP A 96 2.46 11.10 -7.24
CA TRP A 96 1.23 10.54 -7.75
C TRP A 96 0.22 11.63 -8.13
N GLY A 97 0.10 12.66 -7.28
CA GLY A 97 -0.79 13.78 -7.56
C GLY A 97 -0.45 14.47 -8.87
N ARG A 98 0.84 14.74 -9.09
CA ARG A 98 1.29 15.34 -10.35
C ARG A 98 1.01 14.45 -11.55
N LEU A 99 1.28 13.14 -11.42
CA LEU A 99 1.02 12.19 -12.49
C LEU A 99 -0.48 12.12 -12.80
N ALA A 100 -1.30 11.99 -11.77
CA ALA A 100 -2.75 11.90 -11.94
C ALA A 100 -3.30 13.15 -12.64
N ASP A 101 -2.86 14.33 -12.21
CA ASP A 101 -3.28 15.58 -12.82
C ASP A 101 -2.88 15.64 -14.29
N ALA A 102 -1.67 15.23 -14.61
CA ALA A 102 -1.20 15.21 -16.00
C ALA A 102 -1.99 14.24 -16.86
N VAL A 103 -2.28 13.07 -16.33
CA VAL A 103 -3.08 12.06 -17.04
C VAL A 103 -4.49 12.60 -17.30
N PHE A 104 -5.11 13.21 -16.28
CA PHE A 104 -6.45 13.79 -16.46
C PHE A 104 -6.47 14.89 -17.51
N LYS A 105 -5.43 15.72 -17.56
CA LYS A 105 -5.32 16.76 -18.59
C LYS A 105 -5.28 16.16 -19.98
N VAL A 106 -4.49 15.12 -20.15
CA VAL A 106 -4.41 14.43 -21.45
C VAL A 106 -5.78 13.82 -21.81
N MET A 107 -6.40 13.15 -20.88
CA MET A 107 -7.67 12.45 -21.15
C MET A 107 -8.82 13.40 -21.42
N ARG A 108 -8.77 14.63 -20.92
CA ARG A 108 -9.80 15.64 -21.15
C ARG A 108 -9.59 16.45 -22.42
N THR A 109 -8.43 16.34 -23.05
CA THR A 109 -8.15 17.06 -24.28
C THR A 109 -8.91 16.41 -25.44
N ALA A 110 -9.61 17.20 -26.19
CA ALA A 110 -10.42 16.73 -27.33
C ALA A 110 -9.48 16.29 -28.50
#